data_8b7cb5a60dc7ac59cb54f26cc73e1383
#
_entry.id   8b7cb5a60dc7ac59cb54f26cc73e1383
#
_cell.length_a   1.000
_cell.length_b   1.000
_cell.length_c   1.000
_cell.angle_alpha   90.00
_cell.angle_beta   90.00
_cell.angle_gamma   90.00
#
_symmetry.space_group_name_H-M   'P 1'
#
loop_
_entity.id
_entity.type
_entity.pdbx_description
1 polymer ?
#
loop_
_entity_poly.entity_id
_entity_poly.type
_entity_poly.pdbx_seq_one_letter_code
_entity_poly.pdbx_strand_id
1 'polypeptide(L)'
;MKIAPIIDALKAAEKRGGSLRYRLIHTGQHYDRAMSGSFFEELGIPDPDVNLEVGSGTQAEQTAAIMVAYEKVLLNEKSDLCLVVGDVTSTMACSIAARKLGVPVAHVEGGIRSGDWTMPEEINRVVTDSITNWFFTTSETANDNLRRAGVTDDRICFVGNTMIDTLLKQLPRLRQPACWESLALETGNYFVVTLHRPANVDGEHQLLQLLHAIAEGTCGLPVVFPVHPRTAKNLRDLDSKTPQLNYVDPLGYLEFNYLVKHAKGVITDSGGITEETTVLGVPCLTLRDNTERPETITIGTNELIGTDPSKLSPALARLMAGQWKKGAIPPKWDGKAAARIVEHLEQVLARNLESSNTIA
;
A
#
# COMPACT_ATOMS: atom_id res chain seq x y z
N MET A 1 -6.36 2.67 3.57
CA MET A 1 -6.39 1.20 3.53
C MET A 1 -5.67 0.59 4.74
N LYS A 2 -4.38 0.71 4.88
CA LYS A 2 -3.56 0.03 5.92
C LYS A 2 -3.97 0.32 7.36
N ILE A 3 -4.49 1.52 7.66
CA ILE A 3 -4.87 1.92 9.02
C ILE A 3 -6.27 1.42 9.44
N ALA A 4 -7.18 1.20 8.48
CA ALA A 4 -8.56 0.80 8.77
C ALA A 4 -8.67 -0.46 9.64
N PRO A 5 -7.98 -1.58 9.33
CA PRO A 5 -8.07 -2.79 10.15
C PRO A 5 -7.44 -2.60 11.53
N ILE A 6 -6.42 -1.74 11.67
CA ILE A 6 -5.81 -1.43 12.97
C ILE A 6 -6.81 -0.69 13.86
N ILE A 7 -7.52 0.30 13.31
CA ILE A 7 -8.59 1.02 14.01
C ILE A 7 -9.70 0.04 14.46
N ASP A 8 -10.12 -0.85 13.56
CA ASP A 8 -11.12 -1.87 13.89
C ASP A 8 -10.66 -2.79 15.03
N ALA A 9 -9.41 -3.22 14.99
CA ALA A 9 -8.82 -4.08 16.02
C ALA A 9 -8.70 -3.36 17.37
N LEU A 10 -8.32 -2.08 17.38
CA LEU A 10 -8.29 -1.24 18.58
C LEU A 10 -9.69 -1.05 19.19
N LYS A 11 -10.69 -0.73 18.37
CA LYS A 11 -12.10 -0.64 18.81
C LYS A 11 -12.63 -1.97 19.37
N ALA A 12 -12.22 -3.09 18.74
CA ALA A 12 -12.60 -4.41 19.21
C ALA A 12 -11.92 -4.77 20.54
N ALA A 13 -10.65 -4.39 20.74
CA ALA A 13 -9.94 -4.56 22.01
C ALA A 13 -10.57 -3.71 23.13
N GLU A 14 -10.90 -2.45 22.86
CA GLU A 14 -11.58 -1.57 23.80
C GLU A 14 -12.92 -2.15 24.27
N LYS A 15 -13.74 -2.69 23.35
CA LYS A 15 -15.02 -3.35 23.69
C LYS A 15 -14.85 -4.59 24.57
N ARG A 16 -13.69 -5.24 24.54
CA ARG A 16 -13.35 -6.37 25.43
C ARG A 16 -12.74 -5.94 26.76
N GLY A 17 -12.69 -4.62 27.05
CA GLY A 17 -12.12 -4.07 28.27
C GLY A 17 -10.63 -3.77 28.19
N GLY A 18 -10.04 -3.79 27.00
CA GLY A 18 -8.64 -3.39 26.78
C GLY A 18 -8.37 -1.94 27.16
N SER A 19 -7.15 -1.64 27.58
CA SER A 19 -6.73 -0.31 28.05
C SER A 19 -6.29 0.64 26.95
N LEU A 20 -6.00 0.12 25.74
CA LEU A 20 -5.52 0.93 24.64
C LEU A 20 -6.58 1.94 24.17
N ARG A 21 -6.14 3.17 23.98
CA ARG A 21 -6.91 4.24 23.33
C ARG A 21 -6.08 4.80 22.20
N TYR A 22 -6.72 5.31 21.16
CA TYR A 22 -6.01 5.90 20.02
C TYR A 22 -6.54 7.28 19.69
N ARG A 23 -5.66 8.10 19.12
CA ARG A 23 -6.01 9.33 18.40
C ARG A 23 -5.57 9.19 16.96
N LEU A 24 -6.46 9.43 16.04
CA LEU A 24 -6.17 9.42 14.61
C LEU A 24 -5.71 10.80 14.16
N ILE A 25 -4.45 10.92 13.77
CA ILE A 25 -3.86 12.16 13.26
C ILE A 25 -3.73 12.03 11.75
N HIS A 26 -4.36 12.94 11.01
CA HIS A 26 -4.21 13.05 9.56
C HIS A 26 -3.28 14.23 9.21
N THR A 27 -2.26 13.99 8.41
CA THR A 27 -1.27 15.04 8.10
C THR A 27 -1.73 16.04 7.04
N GLY A 28 -2.78 15.73 6.28
CA GLY A 28 -3.36 16.65 5.29
C GLY A 28 -2.71 16.60 3.91
N GLN A 29 -1.71 15.73 3.66
CA GLN A 29 -0.99 15.63 2.38
C GLN A 29 -1.90 15.33 1.16
N HIS A 30 -3.01 14.61 1.35
CA HIS A 30 -3.93 14.14 0.31
C HIS A 30 -5.39 14.32 0.73
N TYR A 31 -5.70 15.45 1.37
CA TYR A 31 -7.07 15.72 1.82
C TYR A 31 -7.87 16.45 0.73
N ASP A 32 -8.05 15.80 -0.42
CA ASP A 32 -9.15 16.15 -1.32
C ASP A 32 -10.39 15.37 -0.88
N ARG A 33 -11.36 16.06 -0.29
CA ARG A 33 -12.64 15.48 0.18
C ARG A 33 -13.37 14.72 -0.94
N ALA A 34 -13.20 15.10 -2.19
CA ALA A 34 -13.86 14.43 -3.31
C ALA A 34 -13.23 13.07 -3.65
N MET A 35 -11.91 12.91 -3.47
CA MET A 35 -11.20 11.66 -3.78
C MET A 35 -10.94 10.79 -2.55
N SER A 36 -10.65 11.38 -1.39
CA SER A 36 -10.35 10.63 -0.17
C SER A 36 -11.60 10.33 0.66
N GLY A 37 -12.66 11.14 0.59
CA GLY A 37 -13.90 10.96 1.35
C GLY A 37 -14.58 9.62 1.03
N SER A 38 -14.68 9.25 -0.25
CA SER A 38 -15.25 7.96 -0.66
C SER A 38 -14.43 6.76 -0.12
N PHE A 39 -13.10 6.87 -0.07
CA PHE A 39 -12.22 5.85 0.50
C PHE A 39 -12.41 5.70 2.02
N PHE A 40 -12.57 6.81 2.74
CA PHE A 40 -12.80 6.78 4.19
C PHE A 40 -14.14 6.12 4.51
N GLU A 41 -15.20 6.47 3.76
CA GLU A 41 -16.53 5.88 3.92
C GLU A 41 -16.55 4.39 3.54
N GLU A 42 -16.00 4.02 2.38
CA GLU A 42 -15.96 2.62 1.92
C GLU A 42 -15.22 1.71 2.89
N LEU A 43 -14.13 2.18 3.48
CA LEU A 43 -13.30 1.41 4.41
C LEU A 43 -13.73 1.55 5.87
N GLY A 44 -14.69 2.44 6.18
CA GLY A 44 -15.18 2.68 7.54
C GLY A 44 -14.14 3.36 8.45
N ILE A 45 -13.25 4.17 7.88
CA ILE A 45 -12.27 4.94 8.65
C ILE A 45 -12.99 6.14 9.26
N PRO A 46 -12.91 6.36 10.59
CA PRO A 46 -13.51 7.52 11.22
C PRO A 46 -12.82 8.82 10.79
N ASP A 47 -13.51 9.94 10.99
CA ASP A 47 -12.86 11.24 10.87
C ASP A 47 -11.65 11.32 11.80
N PRO A 48 -10.56 11.98 11.39
CA PRO A 48 -9.39 12.14 12.23
C PRO A 48 -9.70 13.05 13.42
N ASP A 49 -9.17 12.70 14.60
CA ASP A 49 -9.26 13.54 15.79
C ASP A 49 -8.52 14.87 15.60
N VAL A 50 -7.44 14.85 14.81
CA VAL A 50 -6.68 16.03 14.41
C VAL A 50 -6.29 15.93 12.94
N ASN A 51 -6.54 17.01 12.18
CA ASN A 51 -6.01 17.20 10.85
C ASN A 51 -4.93 18.30 10.90
N LEU A 52 -3.70 17.98 10.49
CA LEU A 52 -2.58 18.93 10.50
C LEU A 52 -2.64 19.93 9.34
N GLU A 53 -3.46 19.66 8.33
CA GLU A 53 -3.70 20.52 7.16
C GLU A 53 -2.42 20.92 6.39
N VAL A 54 -1.42 20.03 6.41
CA VAL A 54 -0.19 20.25 5.66
C VAL A 54 -0.45 20.00 4.18
N GLY A 55 -0.58 21.06 3.42
CA GLY A 55 -0.84 20.99 1.98
C GLY A 55 0.31 20.41 1.14
N SER A 56 0.25 20.65 -0.17
CA SER A 56 1.30 20.27 -1.12
C SER A 56 2.51 21.21 -0.99
N GLY A 57 3.70 20.69 -1.29
CA GLY A 57 4.97 21.42 -1.30
C GLY A 57 6.10 20.53 -1.77
N THR A 58 7.34 21.02 -1.73
CA THR A 58 8.52 20.20 -1.93
C THR A 58 8.65 19.16 -0.82
N GLN A 59 9.46 18.13 -1.03
CA GLN A 59 9.72 17.10 -0.02
C GLN A 59 10.20 17.69 1.32
N ALA A 60 11.08 18.70 1.25
CA ALA A 60 11.61 19.36 2.44
C ALA A 60 10.53 20.19 3.17
N GLU A 61 9.75 20.99 2.43
CA GLU A 61 8.67 21.81 2.98
C GLU A 61 7.61 20.95 3.66
N GLN A 62 7.16 19.86 3.00
CA GLN A 62 6.19 18.94 3.57
C GLN A 62 6.72 18.26 4.83
N THR A 63 7.96 17.76 4.79
CA THR A 63 8.59 17.11 5.95
C THR A 63 8.65 18.06 7.13
N ALA A 64 9.15 19.29 6.91
CA ALA A 64 9.27 20.31 7.96
C ALA A 64 7.89 20.70 8.53
N ALA A 65 6.91 20.95 7.67
CA ALA A 65 5.57 21.36 8.10
C ALA A 65 4.88 20.27 8.93
N ILE A 66 4.99 18.99 8.52
CA ILE A 66 4.44 17.86 9.30
C ILE A 66 5.13 17.77 10.66
N MET A 67 6.48 17.84 10.70
CA MET A 67 7.23 17.77 11.97
C MET A 67 6.77 18.86 12.95
N VAL A 68 6.70 20.12 12.49
CA VAL A 68 6.32 21.27 13.33
C VAL A 68 4.88 21.16 13.81
N ALA A 69 3.96 20.76 12.92
CA ALA A 69 2.55 20.63 13.29
C ALA A 69 2.31 19.46 14.26
N TYR A 70 2.95 18.31 14.01
CA TYR A 70 2.80 17.13 14.85
C TYR A 70 3.48 17.31 16.24
N GLU A 71 4.61 18.00 16.30
CA GLU A 71 5.25 18.36 17.58
C GLU A 71 4.28 19.14 18.47
N LYS A 72 3.56 20.14 17.94
CA LYS A 72 2.57 20.91 18.69
C LYS A 72 1.46 20.02 19.26
N VAL A 73 1.00 19.03 18.48
CA VAL A 73 -0.01 18.06 18.97
C VAL A 73 0.52 17.28 20.15
N LEU A 74 1.75 16.76 20.07
CA LEU A 74 2.38 15.97 21.14
C LEU A 74 2.68 16.80 22.41
N LEU A 75 3.02 18.08 22.26
CA LEU A 75 3.25 19.00 23.38
C LEU A 75 1.93 19.36 24.10
N ASN A 76 0.84 19.50 23.34
CA ASN A 76 -0.47 19.80 23.91
C ASN A 76 -1.10 18.59 24.60
N GLU A 77 -0.88 17.41 24.05
CA GLU A 77 -1.46 16.18 24.60
C GLU A 77 -0.46 15.02 24.42
N LYS A 78 0.10 14.58 25.53
CA LYS A 78 1.08 13.51 25.57
C LYS A 78 0.49 12.19 25.08
N SER A 79 1.28 11.49 24.26
CA SER A 79 0.97 10.12 23.82
C SER A 79 2.03 9.16 24.34
N ASP A 80 1.63 7.97 24.76
CA ASP A 80 2.54 6.92 25.24
C ASP A 80 3.27 6.23 24.10
N LEU A 81 2.71 6.31 22.87
CA LEU A 81 3.25 5.69 21.67
C LEU A 81 2.81 6.45 20.41
N CYS A 82 3.71 6.58 19.45
CA CYS A 82 3.42 6.99 18.09
C CYS A 82 3.41 5.75 17.19
N LEU A 83 2.25 5.38 16.63
CA LEU A 83 2.12 4.32 15.65
C LEU A 83 2.11 4.93 14.25
N VAL A 84 3.08 4.56 13.42
CA VAL A 84 3.17 4.97 12.01
C VAL A 84 3.03 3.78 11.07
N VAL A 85 2.51 4.03 9.87
CA VAL A 85 2.16 2.97 8.91
C VAL A 85 2.71 3.28 7.53
N GLY A 86 3.46 2.34 6.94
CA GLY A 86 3.99 2.47 5.58
C GLY A 86 5.21 3.38 5.49
N ASP A 87 5.39 4.05 4.36
CA ASP A 87 6.66 4.65 3.94
C ASP A 87 6.57 6.08 3.37
N VAL A 88 5.44 6.73 3.60
CA VAL A 88 5.22 8.10 3.12
C VAL A 88 5.97 9.13 3.99
N THR A 89 6.09 10.36 3.50
CA THR A 89 6.77 11.46 4.21
C THR A 89 6.25 11.64 5.64
N SER A 90 4.95 11.51 5.85
CA SER A 90 4.35 11.62 7.20
C SER A 90 4.82 10.53 8.16
N THR A 91 5.08 9.31 7.68
CA THR A 91 5.64 8.21 8.49
C THR A 91 6.96 8.63 9.11
N MET A 92 7.89 9.11 8.28
CA MET A 92 9.20 9.59 8.73
C MET A 92 9.10 10.84 9.62
N ALA A 93 8.39 11.85 9.18
CA ALA A 93 8.31 13.14 9.86
C ALA A 93 7.69 13.02 11.27
N CYS A 94 6.59 12.28 11.41
CA CYS A 94 5.97 12.04 12.71
C CYS A 94 6.88 11.20 13.62
N SER A 95 7.59 10.21 13.09
CA SER A 95 8.53 9.40 13.85
C SER A 95 9.68 10.25 14.43
N ILE A 96 10.26 11.16 13.63
CA ILE A 96 11.31 12.05 14.09
C ILE A 96 10.81 12.97 15.22
N ALA A 97 9.66 13.62 15.03
CA ALA A 97 9.07 14.51 16.02
C ALA A 97 8.75 13.76 17.34
N ALA A 98 8.13 12.59 17.25
CA ALA A 98 7.83 11.76 18.41
C ALA A 98 9.09 11.38 19.19
N ARG A 99 10.13 10.87 18.50
CA ARG A 99 11.39 10.45 19.14
C ARG A 99 12.14 11.58 19.79
N LYS A 100 12.11 12.78 19.21
CA LYS A 100 12.72 13.99 19.81
C LYS A 100 12.03 14.42 21.10
N LEU A 101 10.75 14.13 21.27
CA LEU A 101 9.99 14.39 22.49
C LEU A 101 9.96 13.18 23.45
N GLY A 102 10.75 12.14 23.19
CA GLY A 102 10.83 10.95 24.03
C GLY A 102 9.66 9.98 23.87
N VAL A 103 8.76 10.20 22.91
CA VAL A 103 7.67 9.29 22.60
C VAL A 103 8.20 8.12 21.78
N PRO A 104 8.03 6.87 22.23
CA PRO A 104 8.44 5.71 21.47
C PRO A 104 7.63 5.54 20.18
N VAL A 105 8.23 4.90 19.17
CA VAL A 105 7.64 4.70 17.84
C VAL A 105 7.44 3.22 17.56
N ALA A 106 6.27 2.86 17.06
CA ALA A 106 5.98 1.57 16.46
C ALA A 106 5.71 1.75 14.96
N HIS A 107 6.40 0.96 14.13
CA HIS A 107 6.32 1.05 12.67
C HIS A 107 5.65 -0.18 12.07
N VAL A 108 4.48 0.01 11.46
CA VAL A 108 3.77 -1.01 10.69
C VAL A 108 4.29 -0.99 9.26
N GLU A 109 4.68 -2.15 8.75
CA GLU A 109 5.45 -2.38 7.53
C GLU A 109 6.94 -1.99 7.66
N GLY A 110 7.50 -2.07 8.86
CA GLY A 110 8.93 -1.88 9.08
C GLY A 110 9.77 -2.95 8.38
N GLY A 111 11.01 -2.60 8.04
CA GLY A 111 11.98 -3.51 7.44
C GLY A 111 11.87 -3.73 5.93
N ILE A 112 10.88 -3.16 5.29
CA ILE A 112 10.71 -3.25 3.84
C ILE A 112 11.79 -2.43 3.13
N ARG A 113 12.38 -2.98 2.05
CA ARG A 113 13.43 -2.32 1.26
C ARG A 113 13.25 -2.59 -0.23
N SER A 114 13.37 -1.55 -1.04
CA SER A 114 13.52 -1.65 -2.50
C SER A 114 14.99 -1.66 -2.94
N GLY A 115 15.87 -1.08 -2.12
CA GLY A 115 17.27 -0.84 -2.46
C GLY A 115 17.48 0.32 -3.44
N ASP A 116 16.44 1.01 -3.82
CA ASP A 116 16.45 2.12 -4.76
C ASP A 116 16.47 3.47 -4.04
N TRP A 117 17.66 4.03 -3.85
CA TRP A 117 17.87 5.30 -3.19
C TRP A 117 17.37 6.53 -3.96
N THR A 118 16.94 6.36 -5.21
CA THR A 118 16.31 7.44 -5.97
C THR A 118 14.85 7.65 -5.56
N MET A 119 14.27 6.69 -4.84
CA MET A 119 12.92 6.76 -4.31
C MET A 119 12.89 7.47 -2.95
N PRO A 120 12.13 8.56 -2.79
CA PRO A 120 11.93 9.19 -1.48
C PRO A 120 11.42 8.23 -0.40
N GLU A 121 10.60 7.26 -0.79
CA GLU A 121 10.04 6.24 0.11
C GLU A 121 11.14 5.34 0.72
N GLU A 122 12.22 5.04 -0.03
CA GLU A 122 13.31 4.23 0.52
C GLU A 122 14.06 4.99 1.61
N ILE A 123 14.26 6.30 1.42
CA ILE A 123 14.85 7.18 2.44
C ILE A 123 13.94 7.21 3.67
N ASN A 124 12.62 7.39 3.47
CA ASN A 124 11.65 7.40 4.56
C ASN A 124 11.68 6.10 5.36
N ARG A 125 11.75 4.92 4.70
CA ARG A 125 11.83 3.61 5.36
C ARG A 125 13.07 3.51 6.24
N VAL A 126 14.25 3.79 5.67
CA VAL A 126 15.52 3.67 6.39
C VAL A 126 15.58 4.61 7.59
N VAL A 127 15.19 5.87 7.42
CA VAL A 127 15.18 6.86 8.51
C VAL A 127 14.18 6.45 9.60
N THR A 128 12.96 6.07 9.24
CA THR A 128 11.96 5.63 10.20
C THR A 128 12.44 4.42 10.98
N ASP A 129 12.95 3.39 10.30
CA ASP A 129 13.40 2.16 10.93
C ASP A 129 14.60 2.43 11.88
N SER A 130 15.47 3.38 11.54
CA SER A 130 16.64 3.70 12.40
C SER A 130 16.28 4.24 13.79
N ILE A 131 15.06 4.80 13.94
CA ILE A 131 14.60 5.43 15.18
C ILE A 131 13.38 4.73 15.80
N THR A 132 12.88 3.66 15.19
CA THR A 132 11.71 2.89 15.64
C THR A 132 12.05 2.01 16.83
N ASN A 133 11.12 1.84 17.75
CA ASN A 133 11.23 0.94 18.91
C ASN A 133 10.72 -0.47 18.61
N TRP A 134 9.54 -0.59 17.99
CA TRP A 134 8.90 -1.87 17.67
C TRP A 134 8.49 -1.92 16.21
N PHE A 135 8.76 -3.04 15.58
CA PHE A 135 8.54 -3.26 14.16
C PHE A 135 7.46 -4.31 13.95
N PHE A 136 6.43 -3.96 13.21
CA PHE A 136 5.41 -4.88 12.73
C PHE A 136 5.66 -5.18 11.26
N THR A 137 6.17 -6.37 11.00
CA THR A 137 6.67 -6.74 9.68
C THR A 137 5.67 -7.57 8.88
N THR A 138 5.78 -7.49 7.55
CA THR A 138 4.87 -8.16 6.61
C THR A 138 5.42 -9.47 6.05
N SER A 139 6.74 -9.70 6.17
CA SER A 139 7.43 -10.86 5.60
C SER A 139 8.72 -11.19 6.35
N GLU A 140 9.22 -12.42 6.18
CA GLU A 140 10.53 -12.81 6.72
C GLU A 140 11.67 -12.00 6.09
N THR A 141 11.56 -11.61 4.82
CA THR A 141 12.54 -10.73 4.19
C THR A 141 12.65 -9.39 4.91
N ALA A 142 11.53 -8.82 5.38
CA ALA A 142 11.54 -7.61 6.18
C ALA A 142 12.22 -7.84 7.54
N ASN A 143 11.99 -8.97 8.21
CA ASN A 143 12.69 -9.35 9.43
C ASN A 143 14.20 -9.41 9.22
N ASP A 144 14.64 -10.06 8.13
CA ASP A 144 16.06 -10.20 7.81
C ASP A 144 16.72 -8.85 7.48
N ASN A 145 16.00 -7.93 6.85
CA ASN A 145 16.49 -6.57 6.63
C ASN A 145 16.73 -5.84 7.96
N LEU A 146 15.81 -5.96 8.91
CA LEU A 146 15.95 -5.37 10.25
C LEU A 146 17.11 -5.99 11.05
N ARG A 147 17.23 -7.32 11.05
CA ARG A 147 18.35 -8.02 11.69
C ARG A 147 19.70 -7.57 11.13
N ARG A 148 19.80 -7.45 9.80
CA ARG A 148 21.01 -6.90 9.14
C ARG A 148 21.30 -5.46 9.52
N ALA A 149 20.28 -4.67 9.84
CA ALA A 149 20.41 -3.31 10.35
C ALA A 149 20.71 -3.26 11.86
N GLY A 150 20.87 -4.41 12.54
CA GLY A 150 21.23 -4.49 13.97
C GLY A 150 20.03 -4.44 14.92
N VAL A 151 18.80 -4.60 14.41
CA VAL A 151 17.59 -4.68 15.24
C VAL A 151 17.51 -6.07 15.88
N THR A 152 17.26 -6.12 17.19
CA THR A 152 17.11 -7.35 17.95
C THR A 152 15.74 -7.99 17.77
N ASP A 153 15.64 -9.32 17.87
CA ASP A 153 14.41 -10.07 17.59
C ASP A 153 13.23 -9.73 18.52
N ASP A 154 13.51 -9.30 19.76
CA ASP A 154 12.49 -8.87 20.72
C ASP A 154 11.74 -7.60 20.29
N ARG A 155 12.28 -6.85 19.32
CA ARG A 155 11.68 -5.66 18.73
C ARG A 155 10.97 -5.93 17.39
N ILE A 156 11.14 -7.14 16.83
CA ILE A 156 10.58 -7.52 15.53
C ILE A 156 9.38 -8.44 15.76
N CYS A 157 8.21 -7.98 15.33
CA CYS A 157 6.99 -8.76 15.40
C CYS A 157 6.47 -9.03 13.98
N PHE A 158 6.63 -10.27 13.51
CA PHE A 158 6.06 -10.68 12.22
C PHE A 158 4.54 -10.85 12.36
N VAL A 159 3.78 -9.90 11.83
CA VAL A 159 2.31 -9.84 11.99
C VAL A 159 1.54 -10.23 10.73
N GLY A 160 2.16 -10.10 9.56
CA GLY A 160 1.49 -10.19 8.26
C GLY A 160 1.17 -8.79 7.71
N ASN A 161 0.20 -8.70 6.80
CA ASN A 161 -0.03 -7.52 5.98
C ASN A 161 -1.41 -6.91 6.22
N THR A 162 -1.46 -5.68 6.72
CA THR A 162 -2.71 -4.96 7.00
C THR A 162 -3.48 -4.57 5.74
N MET A 163 -2.82 -4.46 4.56
CA MET A 163 -3.54 -4.31 3.28
C MET A 163 -4.42 -5.53 3.02
N ILE A 164 -3.92 -6.71 3.34
CA ILE A 164 -4.64 -7.97 3.15
C ILE A 164 -5.79 -8.10 4.15
N ASP A 165 -5.63 -7.62 5.39
CA ASP A 165 -6.74 -7.55 6.34
C ASP A 165 -7.90 -6.72 5.75
N THR A 166 -7.57 -5.58 5.14
CA THR A 166 -8.56 -4.73 4.45
C THR A 166 -9.20 -5.46 3.28
N LEU A 167 -8.41 -6.06 2.40
CA LEU A 167 -8.93 -6.79 1.24
C LEU A 167 -9.91 -7.89 1.66
N LEU A 168 -9.49 -8.77 2.56
CA LEU A 168 -10.30 -9.92 3.02
C LEU A 168 -11.59 -9.46 3.70
N LYS A 169 -11.55 -8.39 4.50
CA LYS A 169 -12.74 -7.78 5.10
C LYS A 169 -13.73 -7.26 4.05
N GLN A 170 -13.21 -6.70 2.95
CA GLN A 170 -14.03 -6.09 1.91
C GLN A 170 -14.49 -7.06 0.82
N LEU A 171 -13.91 -8.26 0.71
CA LEU A 171 -14.28 -9.24 -0.31
C LEU A 171 -15.80 -9.49 -0.44
N PRO A 172 -16.59 -9.62 0.65
CA PRO A 172 -18.04 -9.82 0.56
C PRO A 172 -18.80 -8.57 0.07
N ARG A 173 -18.17 -7.40 0.05
CA ARG A 173 -18.76 -6.12 -0.30
C ARG A 173 -18.35 -5.62 -1.69
N LEU A 174 -17.51 -6.38 -2.40
CA LEU A 174 -17.08 -6.00 -3.74
C LEU A 174 -18.29 -5.78 -4.66
N ARG A 175 -18.25 -4.71 -5.48
CA ARG A 175 -19.34 -4.29 -6.36
C ARG A 175 -18.88 -4.31 -7.80
N GLN A 176 -19.72 -4.82 -8.66
CA GLN A 176 -19.54 -4.73 -10.11
C GLN A 176 -19.59 -3.27 -10.55
N PRO A 177 -18.57 -2.74 -11.24
CA PRO A 177 -18.58 -1.37 -11.72
C PRO A 177 -19.45 -1.24 -12.98
N ALA A 178 -19.94 -0.03 -13.26
CA ALA A 178 -20.78 0.24 -14.45
C ALA A 178 -20.08 -0.11 -15.78
N CYS A 179 -18.76 -0.02 -15.84
CA CYS A 179 -17.98 -0.38 -17.04
C CYS A 179 -18.04 -1.88 -17.35
N TRP A 180 -18.42 -2.75 -16.42
CA TRP A 180 -18.55 -4.18 -16.65
C TRP A 180 -19.60 -4.49 -17.74
N GLU A 181 -20.78 -3.91 -17.62
CA GLU A 181 -21.86 -4.11 -18.60
C GLU A 181 -21.58 -3.37 -19.90
N SER A 182 -21.13 -2.12 -19.82
CA SER A 182 -20.89 -1.30 -21.03
C SER A 182 -19.76 -1.83 -21.92
N LEU A 183 -18.80 -2.56 -21.35
CA LEU A 183 -17.70 -3.20 -22.07
C LEU A 183 -17.95 -4.70 -22.32
N ALA A 184 -19.10 -5.23 -21.93
CA ALA A 184 -19.46 -6.65 -22.02
C ALA A 184 -18.36 -7.57 -21.46
N LEU A 185 -17.84 -7.25 -20.26
CA LEU A 185 -16.77 -8.00 -19.64
C LEU A 185 -17.25 -9.36 -19.13
N GLU A 186 -16.40 -10.36 -19.25
CA GLU A 186 -16.61 -11.71 -18.72
C GLU A 186 -15.44 -12.11 -17.83
N THR A 187 -15.72 -12.84 -16.75
CA THR A 187 -14.70 -13.34 -15.84
C THR A 187 -13.62 -14.15 -16.56
N GLY A 188 -12.36 -13.79 -16.37
CA GLY A 188 -11.20 -14.44 -16.98
C GLY A 188 -10.95 -14.08 -18.44
N ASN A 189 -11.74 -13.15 -19.02
CA ASN A 189 -11.64 -12.76 -20.44
C ASN A 189 -11.30 -11.27 -20.65
N TYR A 190 -10.64 -10.62 -19.70
CA TYR A 190 -10.16 -9.26 -19.84
C TYR A 190 -8.94 -9.03 -18.96
N PHE A 191 -8.23 -7.93 -19.19
CA PHE A 191 -7.12 -7.47 -18.38
C PHE A 191 -7.44 -6.15 -17.69
N VAL A 192 -6.78 -5.91 -16.54
CA VAL A 192 -6.79 -4.62 -15.87
C VAL A 192 -5.39 -4.02 -15.96
N VAL A 193 -5.30 -2.74 -16.31
CA VAL A 193 -4.05 -1.99 -16.37
C VAL A 193 -4.09 -0.83 -15.40
N THR A 194 -2.99 -0.60 -14.67
CA THR A 194 -2.77 0.63 -13.90
C THR A 194 -1.33 1.09 -14.06
N LEU A 195 -1.14 2.33 -14.47
CA LEU A 195 0.16 2.97 -14.65
C LEU A 195 0.12 4.37 -14.04
N HIS A 196 1.07 4.67 -13.18
CA HIS A 196 1.16 5.98 -12.51
C HIS A 196 2.59 6.39 -12.17
N ARG A 197 3.59 5.49 -12.33
CA ARG A 197 4.98 5.84 -12.05
C ARG A 197 5.58 6.67 -13.17
N PRO A 198 6.38 7.72 -12.83
CA PRO A 198 7.04 8.57 -13.83
C PRO A 198 7.79 7.78 -14.91
N ALA A 199 8.51 6.72 -14.52
CA ALA A 199 9.26 5.89 -15.45
C ALA A 199 8.40 5.27 -16.57
N ASN A 200 7.11 5.05 -16.34
CA ASN A 200 6.20 4.45 -17.30
C ASN A 200 5.32 5.48 -18.04
N VAL A 201 5.04 6.64 -17.42
CA VAL A 201 4.01 7.57 -17.92
C VAL A 201 4.53 8.95 -18.33
N ASP A 202 5.74 9.35 -17.93
CA ASP A 202 6.26 10.69 -18.24
C ASP A 202 6.96 10.74 -19.63
N GLY A 203 7.34 9.60 -20.19
CA GLY A 203 7.96 9.48 -21.52
C GLY A 203 6.92 9.08 -22.57
N GLU A 204 6.54 10.02 -23.47
CA GLU A 204 5.53 9.80 -24.53
C GLU A 204 5.79 8.54 -25.35
N HIS A 205 6.99 8.42 -25.89
CA HIS A 205 7.39 7.30 -26.73
C HIS A 205 7.35 5.96 -25.97
N GLN A 206 7.83 5.94 -24.74
CA GLN A 206 7.82 4.73 -23.91
C GLN A 206 6.40 4.31 -23.52
N LEU A 207 5.56 5.26 -23.15
CA LEU A 207 4.15 4.99 -22.83
C LEU A 207 3.42 4.40 -24.04
N LEU A 208 3.60 4.96 -25.24
CA LEU A 208 3.03 4.42 -26.48
C LEU A 208 3.49 3.00 -26.78
N GLN A 209 4.81 2.75 -26.70
CA GLN A 209 5.34 1.40 -26.89
C GLN A 209 4.76 0.39 -25.90
N LEU A 210 4.62 0.80 -24.65
CA LEU A 210 4.04 -0.02 -23.62
C LEU A 210 2.55 -0.33 -23.88
N LEU A 211 1.75 0.68 -24.25
CA LEU A 211 0.34 0.49 -24.59
C LEU A 211 0.14 -0.39 -25.82
N HIS A 212 0.98 -0.24 -26.85
CA HIS A 212 0.97 -1.13 -28.02
C HIS A 212 1.32 -2.57 -27.64
N ALA A 213 2.38 -2.78 -26.83
CA ALA A 213 2.76 -4.12 -26.40
C ALA A 213 1.66 -4.79 -25.55
N ILE A 214 0.94 -4.02 -24.73
CA ILE A 214 -0.23 -4.50 -23.98
C ILE A 214 -1.34 -4.92 -24.93
N ALA A 215 -1.72 -4.05 -25.86
CA ALA A 215 -2.82 -4.30 -26.78
C ALA A 215 -2.57 -5.52 -27.69
N GLU A 216 -1.36 -5.64 -28.24
CA GLU A 216 -0.97 -6.79 -29.06
C GLU A 216 -0.92 -8.09 -28.24
N GLY A 217 -0.31 -8.03 -27.04
CA GLY A 217 -0.11 -9.21 -26.20
C GLY A 217 -1.37 -9.77 -25.56
N THR A 218 -2.45 -8.96 -25.45
CA THR A 218 -3.75 -9.40 -24.91
C THR A 218 -4.63 -10.12 -25.95
N CYS A 219 -4.14 -10.25 -27.18
CA CYS A 219 -4.78 -11.05 -28.26
C CYS A 219 -6.25 -10.70 -28.48
N GLY A 220 -6.60 -9.43 -28.47
CA GLY A 220 -7.97 -8.94 -28.71
C GLY A 220 -8.91 -8.95 -27.50
N LEU A 221 -8.46 -9.44 -26.34
CA LEU A 221 -9.26 -9.32 -25.11
C LEU A 221 -9.34 -7.87 -24.66
N PRO A 222 -10.50 -7.45 -24.08
CA PRO A 222 -10.65 -6.12 -23.50
C PRO A 222 -9.58 -5.83 -22.46
N VAL A 223 -9.05 -4.63 -22.48
CA VAL A 223 -8.13 -4.11 -21.46
C VAL A 223 -8.81 -2.92 -20.78
N VAL A 224 -9.10 -3.04 -19.51
CA VAL A 224 -9.71 -1.97 -18.70
C VAL A 224 -8.61 -1.16 -18.05
N PHE A 225 -8.58 0.14 -18.33
CA PHE A 225 -7.57 1.03 -17.80
C PHE A 225 -8.23 2.19 -17.04
N PRO A 226 -8.44 2.06 -15.72
CA PRO A 226 -8.83 3.19 -14.88
C PRO A 226 -7.72 4.25 -14.91
N VAL A 227 -8.07 5.46 -15.36
CA VAL A 227 -7.04 6.45 -15.71
C VAL A 227 -6.75 7.37 -14.54
N HIS A 228 -5.53 7.28 -14.01
CA HIS A 228 -5.04 8.25 -13.04
C HIS A 228 -4.96 9.65 -13.66
N PRO A 229 -5.27 10.77 -12.94
CA PRO A 229 -5.28 12.13 -13.50
C PRO A 229 -4.02 12.53 -14.26
N ARG A 230 -2.85 12.12 -13.77
CA ARG A 230 -1.56 12.37 -14.44
C ARG A 230 -1.46 11.65 -15.79
N THR A 231 -1.82 10.38 -15.82
CA THR A 231 -1.82 9.56 -17.04
C THR A 231 -2.89 10.04 -18.03
N ALA A 232 -4.08 10.46 -17.53
CA ALA A 232 -5.15 10.98 -18.37
C ALA A 232 -4.72 12.22 -19.17
N LYS A 233 -3.89 13.08 -18.58
CA LYS A 233 -3.31 14.23 -19.27
C LYS A 233 -2.40 13.77 -20.42
N ASN A 234 -1.44 12.92 -20.14
CA ASN A 234 -0.49 12.42 -21.14
C ASN A 234 -1.20 11.68 -22.27
N LEU A 235 -2.19 10.83 -21.96
CA LEU A 235 -2.95 10.08 -22.96
C LEU A 235 -3.76 11.00 -23.89
N ARG A 236 -4.33 12.11 -23.37
CA ARG A 236 -5.03 13.09 -24.20
C ARG A 236 -4.12 13.79 -25.20
N ASP A 237 -2.88 14.06 -24.79
CA ASP A 237 -1.88 14.71 -25.64
C ASP A 237 -1.36 13.74 -26.71
N LEU A 238 -1.40 12.43 -26.47
CA LEU A 238 -0.88 11.38 -27.37
C LEU A 238 -1.83 10.93 -28.48
N ASP A 239 -3.13 11.25 -28.39
CA ASP A 239 -4.19 10.77 -29.31
C ASP A 239 -4.11 9.26 -29.65
N SER A 240 -3.58 8.46 -28.73
CA SER A 240 -3.35 7.03 -28.93
C SER A 240 -4.64 6.24 -28.68
N LYS A 241 -5.42 6.00 -29.75
CA LYS A 241 -6.59 5.10 -29.69
C LYS A 241 -6.18 3.69 -30.09
N THR A 242 -5.90 2.85 -29.10
CA THR A 242 -5.72 1.42 -29.32
C THR A 242 -7.07 0.74 -29.05
N PRO A 243 -7.71 0.09 -30.02
CA PRO A 243 -9.10 -0.38 -29.91
C PRO A 243 -9.41 -1.30 -28.71
N GLN A 244 -8.40 -2.04 -28.22
CA GLN A 244 -8.56 -2.95 -27.09
C GLN A 244 -8.46 -2.25 -25.73
N LEU A 245 -7.91 -1.04 -25.68
CA LEU A 245 -7.71 -0.25 -24.46
C LEU A 245 -8.98 0.55 -24.16
N ASN A 246 -9.66 0.20 -23.10
CA ASN A 246 -10.85 0.87 -22.61
C ASN A 246 -10.51 1.76 -21.43
N TYR A 247 -10.38 3.07 -21.68
CA TYR A 247 -10.14 4.05 -20.63
C TYR A 247 -11.43 4.32 -19.88
N VAL A 248 -11.41 4.08 -18.55
CA VAL A 248 -12.55 4.32 -17.67
C VAL A 248 -12.17 5.33 -16.59
N ASP A 249 -13.16 5.97 -15.99
CA ASP A 249 -12.93 6.86 -14.85
C ASP A 249 -12.32 6.11 -13.66
N PRO A 250 -11.61 6.81 -12.77
CA PRO A 250 -11.13 6.22 -11.52
C PRO A 250 -12.26 5.55 -10.75
N LEU A 251 -12.01 4.33 -10.29
CA LEU A 251 -12.98 3.52 -9.56
C LEU A 251 -12.72 3.58 -8.04
N GLY A 252 -13.78 3.44 -7.26
CA GLY A 252 -13.66 3.20 -5.83
C GLY A 252 -12.98 1.87 -5.52
N TYR A 253 -12.55 1.68 -4.27
CA TYR A 253 -11.81 0.48 -3.85
C TYR A 253 -12.59 -0.81 -4.11
N LEU A 254 -13.89 -0.82 -3.81
CA LEU A 254 -14.73 -2.01 -3.94
C LEU A 254 -14.96 -2.40 -5.40
N GLU A 255 -15.14 -1.43 -6.28
CA GLU A 255 -15.35 -1.63 -7.71
C GLU A 255 -14.05 -2.04 -8.42
N PHE A 256 -12.94 -1.37 -8.06
CA PHE A 256 -11.63 -1.71 -8.61
C PHE A 256 -11.22 -3.15 -8.26
N ASN A 257 -11.35 -3.54 -6.99
CA ASN A 257 -11.02 -4.90 -6.56
C ASN A 257 -11.99 -5.95 -7.12
N TYR A 258 -13.24 -5.57 -7.46
CA TYR A 258 -14.12 -6.45 -8.24
C TYR A 258 -13.51 -6.76 -9.60
N LEU A 259 -13.06 -5.73 -10.34
CA LEU A 259 -12.40 -5.94 -11.63
C LEU A 259 -11.12 -6.78 -11.48
N VAL A 260 -10.26 -6.46 -10.52
CA VAL A 260 -9.02 -7.22 -10.29
C VAL A 260 -9.32 -8.70 -10.03
N LYS A 261 -10.27 -9.00 -9.16
CA LYS A 261 -10.63 -10.37 -8.77
C LYS A 261 -11.09 -11.24 -9.95
N HIS A 262 -11.76 -10.66 -10.93
CA HIS A 262 -12.34 -11.39 -12.06
C HIS A 262 -11.51 -11.27 -13.35
N ALA A 263 -10.37 -10.56 -13.31
CA ALA A 263 -9.50 -10.40 -14.46
C ALA A 263 -8.76 -11.68 -14.83
N LYS A 264 -8.41 -11.84 -16.10
CA LYS A 264 -7.44 -12.84 -16.57
C LYS A 264 -6.04 -12.56 -16.04
N GLY A 265 -5.70 -11.29 -15.94
CA GLY A 265 -4.44 -10.81 -15.41
C GLY A 265 -4.45 -9.31 -15.19
N VAL A 266 -3.50 -8.85 -14.39
CA VAL A 266 -3.30 -7.44 -14.07
C VAL A 266 -1.91 -7.01 -14.53
N ILE A 267 -1.83 -5.86 -15.16
CA ILE A 267 -0.57 -5.22 -15.58
C ILE A 267 -0.45 -3.92 -14.81
N THR A 268 0.57 -3.80 -13.94
CA THR A 268 0.63 -2.68 -13.00
C THR A 268 2.05 -2.26 -12.66
N ASP A 269 2.21 -1.01 -12.24
CA ASP A 269 3.43 -0.50 -11.58
C ASP A 269 3.20 -0.19 -10.09
N SER A 270 2.03 -0.54 -9.56
CA SER A 270 1.63 -0.32 -8.16
C SER A 270 2.06 -1.46 -7.24
N GLY A 271 2.78 -1.14 -6.15
CA GLY A 271 3.15 -2.13 -5.13
C GLY A 271 1.94 -2.73 -4.39
N GLY A 272 0.92 -1.94 -4.07
CA GLY A 272 -0.26 -2.42 -3.35
C GLY A 272 -1.10 -3.42 -4.14
N ILE A 273 -1.24 -3.21 -5.45
CA ILE A 273 -1.99 -4.12 -6.33
C ILE A 273 -1.31 -5.49 -6.42
N THR A 274 0.02 -5.55 -6.39
CA THR A 274 0.75 -6.83 -6.39
C THR A 274 0.48 -7.67 -5.14
N GLU A 275 0.22 -7.03 -4.01
CA GLU A 275 -0.17 -7.69 -2.76
C GLU A 275 -1.60 -8.26 -2.87
N GLU A 276 -2.54 -7.47 -3.38
CA GLU A 276 -3.94 -7.86 -3.54
C GLU A 276 -4.09 -8.99 -4.56
N THR A 277 -3.46 -8.89 -5.74
CA THR A 277 -3.48 -9.94 -6.77
C THR A 277 -2.90 -11.26 -6.27
N THR A 278 -1.86 -11.21 -5.44
CA THR A 278 -1.26 -12.41 -4.81
C THR A 278 -2.30 -13.17 -3.98
N VAL A 279 -3.08 -12.48 -3.15
CA VAL A 279 -4.11 -13.12 -2.31
C VAL A 279 -5.34 -13.53 -3.10
N LEU A 280 -5.69 -12.76 -4.12
CA LEU A 280 -6.81 -13.10 -5.04
C LEU A 280 -6.46 -14.24 -6.00
N GLY A 281 -5.18 -14.64 -6.10
CA GLY A 281 -4.73 -15.68 -7.02
C GLY A 281 -4.71 -15.23 -8.49
N VAL A 282 -4.71 -13.92 -8.75
CA VAL A 282 -4.76 -13.35 -10.10
C VAL A 282 -3.34 -13.15 -10.63
N PRO A 283 -3.03 -13.58 -11.86
CA PRO A 283 -1.76 -13.29 -12.53
C PRO A 283 -1.46 -11.80 -12.54
N CYS A 284 -0.22 -11.41 -12.18
CA CYS A 284 0.15 -10.01 -12.14
C CYS A 284 1.52 -9.78 -12.79
N LEU A 285 1.55 -8.86 -13.76
CA LEU A 285 2.74 -8.42 -14.46
C LEU A 285 3.16 -7.05 -13.91
N THR A 286 4.28 -6.99 -13.17
CA THR A 286 4.75 -5.74 -12.58
C THR A 286 5.75 -5.05 -13.48
N LEU A 287 5.40 -3.85 -13.93
CA LEU A 287 6.20 -3.01 -14.81
C LEU A 287 7.16 -2.13 -13.99
N ARG A 288 8.09 -2.79 -13.33
CA ARG A 288 9.13 -2.19 -12.47
C ARG A 288 10.40 -3.04 -12.55
N ASP A 289 11.55 -2.40 -12.35
CA ASP A 289 12.86 -3.09 -12.32
C ASP A 289 13.20 -3.62 -10.93
N ASN A 290 12.52 -3.15 -9.88
CA ASN A 290 12.66 -3.59 -8.51
C ASN A 290 11.30 -3.72 -7.81
N THR A 291 11.28 -4.37 -6.65
CA THR A 291 10.12 -4.42 -5.77
C THR A 291 10.53 -4.45 -4.31
N GLU A 292 9.78 -3.76 -3.49
CA GLU A 292 9.86 -3.83 -2.03
C GLU A 292 9.07 -5.01 -1.44
N ARG A 293 8.39 -5.79 -2.31
CA ARG A 293 7.53 -6.93 -1.94
C ARG A 293 7.97 -8.23 -2.62
N PRO A 294 9.19 -8.74 -2.34
CA PRO A 294 9.72 -9.92 -3.02
C PRO A 294 8.85 -11.17 -2.82
N GLU A 295 8.11 -11.28 -1.72
CA GLU A 295 7.18 -12.37 -1.44
C GLU A 295 6.05 -12.47 -2.47
N THR A 296 5.63 -11.37 -3.10
CA THR A 296 4.63 -11.40 -4.17
C THR A 296 5.14 -12.10 -5.43
N ILE A 297 6.47 -12.09 -5.62
CA ILE A 297 7.17 -12.73 -6.74
C ILE A 297 7.57 -14.16 -6.38
N THR A 298 8.21 -14.36 -5.24
CA THR A 298 8.79 -15.67 -4.88
C THR A 298 7.72 -16.68 -4.44
N ILE A 299 6.65 -16.21 -3.82
CA ILE A 299 5.54 -17.03 -3.30
C ILE A 299 4.26 -16.77 -4.10
N GLY A 300 3.94 -15.51 -4.36
CA GLY A 300 2.70 -15.08 -5.00
C GLY A 300 2.64 -15.30 -6.51
N THR A 301 1.63 -14.67 -7.12
CA THR A 301 1.29 -14.78 -8.55
C THR A 301 2.02 -13.77 -9.43
N ASN A 302 2.79 -12.86 -8.83
CA ASN A 302 3.39 -11.73 -9.52
C ASN A 302 4.70 -12.10 -10.23
N GLU A 303 4.93 -11.51 -11.40
CA GLU A 303 6.23 -11.52 -12.08
C GLU A 303 6.72 -10.08 -12.29
N LEU A 304 7.99 -9.85 -12.00
CA LEU A 304 8.67 -8.58 -12.24
C LEU A 304 9.15 -8.54 -13.68
N ILE A 305 8.47 -7.76 -14.53
CA ILE A 305 8.74 -7.71 -15.97
C ILE A 305 9.81 -6.65 -16.30
N GLY A 306 9.90 -5.61 -15.49
CA GLY A 306 10.74 -4.45 -15.77
C GLY A 306 9.98 -3.36 -16.52
N THR A 307 10.71 -2.31 -16.88
CA THR A 307 10.18 -1.14 -17.60
C THR A 307 10.40 -1.24 -19.12
N ASP A 308 11.07 -2.29 -19.61
CA ASP A 308 11.32 -2.55 -21.02
C ASP A 308 10.08 -3.21 -21.68
N PRO A 309 9.39 -2.52 -22.63
CA PRO A 309 8.20 -3.07 -23.29
C PRO A 309 8.44 -4.39 -24.03
N SER A 310 9.66 -4.66 -24.49
CA SER A 310 9.99 -5.90 -25.21
C SER A 310 9.86 -7.17 -24.36
N LYS A 311 9.94 -7.03 -23.03
CA LYS A 311 9.78 -8.15 -22.08
C LYS A 311 8.32 -8.48 -21.80
N LEU A 312 7.39 -7.56 -22.09
CA LEU A 312 5.98 -7.73 -21.79
C LEU A 312 5.31 -8.74 -22.72
N SER A 313 5.57 -8.68 -24.03
CA SER A 313 4.95 -9.58 -25.02
C SER A 313 5.23 -11.07 -24.74
N PRO A 314 6.47 -11.51 -24.42
CA PRO A 314 6.71 -12.91 -24.05
C PRO A 314 5.99 -13.33 -22.76
N ALA A 315 5.88 -12.43 -21.76
CA ALA A 315 5.18 -12.71 -20.51
C ALA A 315 3.68 -12.87 -20.74
N LEU A 316 3.06 -11.97 -21.53
CA LEU A 316 1.66 -12.07 -21.91
C LEU A 316 1.39 -13.34 -22.72
N ALA A 317 2.26 -13.71 -23.66
CA ALA A 317 2.11 -14.95 -24.43
C ALA A 317 2.07 -16.19 -23.53
N ARG A 318 2.94 -16.29 -22.51
CA ARG A 318 2.90 -17.37 -21.49
C ARG A 318 1.59 -17.35 -20.71
N LEU A 319 1.13 -16.18 -20.29
CA LEU A 319 -0.13 -16.05 -19.56
C LEU A 319 -1.32 -16.48 -20.42
N MET A 320 -1.38 -16.04 -21.69
CA MET A 320 -2.41 -16.43 -22.65
C MET A 320 -2.43 -17.92 -22.92
N ALA A 321 -1.25 -18.57 -22.93
CA ALA A 321 -1.11 -20.02 -23.09
C ALA A 321 -1.45 -20.81 -21.79
N GLY A 322 -1.85 -20.16 -20.69
CA GLY A 322 -2.12 -20.81 -19.41
C GLY A 322 -0.86 -21.29 -18.67
N GLN A 323 0.31 -20.79 -19.05
CA GLN A 323 1.62 -21.18 -18.51
C GLN A 323 2.09 -20.22 -17.39
N TRP A 324 1.17 -19.57 -16.69
CA TRP A 324 1.50 -18.70 -15.57
C TRP A 324 1.65 -19.51 -14.28
N LYS A 325 2.53 -19.05 -13.40
CA LYS A 325 2.70 -19.70 -12.10
C LYS A 325 1.43 -19.58 -11.25
N LYS A 326 1.11 -20.62 -10.49
CA LYS A 326 -0.08 -20.64 -9.64
C LYS A 326 0.03 -19.73 -8.41
N GLY A 327 1.24 -19.56 -7.89
CA GLY A 327 1.47 -18.81 -6.66
C GLY A 327 0.82 -19.44 -5.42
N ALA A 328 1.12 -18.84 -4.27
CA ALA A 328 0.50 -19.15 -2.98
C ALA A 328 0.36 -17.85 -2.16
N ILE A 329 -0.37 -17.90 -1.06
CA ILE A 329 -0.51 -16.77 -0.13
C ILE A 329 0.71 -16.76 0.80
N PRO A 330 1.45 -15.65 0.92
CA PRO A 330 2.56 -15.53 1.85
C PRO A 330 2.15 -15.81 3.31
N PRO A 331 3.06 -16.30 4.16
CA PRO A 331 2.78 -16.57 5.56
C PRO A 331 2.18 -15.35 6.28
N LYS A 332 1.18 -15.60 7.13
CA LYS A 332 0.46 -14.57 7.91
C LYS A 332 -0.31 -13.52 7.11
N TRP A 333 -0.47 -13.69 5.80
CA TRP A 333 -1.38 -12.85 4.99
C TRP A 333 -2.81 -13.41 5.08
N ASP A 334 -3.32 -13.52 6.29
CA ASP A 334 -4.54 -14.27 6.65
C ASP A 334 -5.68 -13.40 7.21
N GLY A 335 -5.56 -12.06 7.10
CA GLY A 335 -6.57 -11.13 7.59
C GLY A 335 -6.54 -10.88 9.10
N LYS A 336 -5.43 -11.22 9.77
CA LYS A 336 -5.28 -11.09 11.24
C LYS A 336 -4.06 -10.25 11.66
N ALA A 337 -3.45 -9.53 10.74
CA ALA A 337 -2.27 -8.73 11.03
C ALA A 337 -2.57 -7.63 12.07
N ALA A 338 -3.66 -6.91 11.91
CA ALA A 338 -4.08 -5.86 12.82
C ALA A 338 -4.38 -6.38 14.24
N ALA A 339 -4.99 -7.56 14.36
CA ALA A 339 -5.24 -8.17 15.66
C ALA A 339 -3.92 -8.50 16.38
N ARG A 340 -2.93 -9.04 15.67
CA ARG A 340 -1.58 -9.33 16.21
C ARG A 340 -0.84 -8.06 16.62
N ILE A 341 -1.00 -6.96 15.86
CA ILE A 341 -0.43 -5.65 16.20
C ILE A 341 -1.00 -5.18 17.54
N VAL A 342 -2.33 -5.15 17.69
CA VAL A 342 -3.00 -4.67 18.90
C VAL A 342 -2.65 -5.51 20.10
N GLU A 343 -2.66 -6.85 19.99
CA GLU A 343 -2.25 -7.76 21.06
C GLU A 343 -0.82 -7.51 21.53
N HIS A 344 0.12 -7.29 20.59
CA HIS A 344 1.50 -6.98 20.94
C HIS A 344 1.62 -5.62 21.62
N LEU A 345 0.89 -4.62 21.16
CA LEU A 345 0.88 -3.27 21.78
C LEU A 345 0.35 -3.31 23.20
N GLU A 346 -0.71 -4.08 23.49
CA GLU A 346 -1.22 -4.28 24.84
C GLU A 346 -0.15 -4.86 25.77
N GLN A 347 0.61 -5.86 25.30
CA GLN A 347 1.69 -6.48 26.07
C GLN A 347 2.86 -5.53 26.33
N VAL A 348 3.28 -4.76 25.34
CA VAL A 348 4.41 -3.83 25.43
C VAL A 348 4.09 -2.67 26.37
N LEU A 349 2.92 -2.07 26.21
CA LEU A 349 2.54 -0.91 27.02
C LEU A 349 2.23 -1.29 28.48
N ALA A 350 1.70 -2.49 28.72
CA ALA A 350 1.52 -3.00 30.09
C ALA A 350 2.88 -3.16 30.83
N ARG A 351 3.89 -3.73 30.16
CA ARG A 351 5.26 -3.87 30.73
C ARG A 351 5.91 -2.53 31.06
N ASN A 352 5.71 -1.53 30.20
CA ASN A 352 6.25 -0.18 30.43
C ASN A 352 5.64 0.50 31.65
N LEU A 353 4.34 0.30 31.89
CA LEU A 353 3.65 0.83 33.07
C LEU A 353 4.14 0.16 34.37
N GLU A 354 4.36 -1.15 34.36
CA GLU A 354 4.90 -1.89 35.50
C GLU A 354 6.33 -1.42 35.84
N SER A 355 7.17 -1.24 34.83
CA SER A 355 8.56 -0.77 35.00
C SER A 355 8.64 0.66 35.55
N SER A 356 7.69 1.53 35.16
CA SER A 356 7.63 2.92 35.64
C SER A 356 7.17 3.00 37.11
N ASN A 357 6.29 2.10 37.56
CA ASN A 357 5.82 2.02 38.92
C ASN A 357 6.82 1.38 39.90
N THR A 358 7.84 0.69 39.39
CA THR A 358 8.88 0.05 40.25
C THR A 358 10.05 1.00 40.57
N ILE A 359 10.12 2.14 39.89
CA ILE A 359 11.19 3.14 40.06
C ILE A 359 10.72 4.37 40.86
N ALA A 360 9.44 4.48 41.16
CA ALA A 360 8.84 5.52 42.00
C ALA A 360 8.68 5.02 43.45
#